data_c1b7a34e81e86c80a614f5374ff4754c
#
_entry.id   c1b7a34e81e86c80a614f5374ff4754c
#
_cell.length_a   1.000
_cell.length_b   1.000
_cell.length_c   1.000
_cell.angle_alpha   90.00
_cell.angle_beta   90.00
_cell.angle_gamma   90.00
#
_symmetry.space_group_name_H-M   'P 1'
#
loop_
_entity.id
_entity.type
_entity.pdbx_description
1 polymer ?
#
loop_
_entity_poly.entity_id
_entity_poly.type
_entity_poly.pdbx_seq_one_letter_code
_entity_poly.pdbx_strand_id
1 'polypeptide(L)'
;MFKEDKDTNVNTMLDGYKLNSPVLNPIHSHDRLSSQSVGLFHQMTSNFFNEMTDDQAMSGEACARIEHWLSQHSVEELEELNQIAKQHFLYEGITFTVYGESEGIERTIPYDLIPRVIAKQQWNKISLGSAQRVRALNLFLHDIYHQQDILKAKIIPELQVLTHEAYQPHMYEHRLKGQIYSQISGIDIIRDGQGEFYVLEDNLRTPSGVSYMLESRKISEKLMPDLMQKNHILGIEQYPQLLKQILAENAYVDQPFIVVLTPGRFNSAYYEHAFLAREMDVPLVTSRDLFVEHDKVYVKTIRGRQRVDVIYRRLDDAYLDPLCFMPNSTLGVAGLMSAYLSHNVVIANAPGTGVADDKSIYPYVDKMIQFYLGEKPILKNVPTYQCRDKQDLAYVLENLEQLVVKEAQGSDRKSVV
;
A
#
# COMPACT_ATOMS: atom_id res chain seq x y z
N MET A 1 -7.19 20.30 -49.03
CA MET A 1 -8.38 21.18 -49.15
C MET A 1 -9.41 20.66 -48.19
N PHE A 2 -9.37 21.08 -46.93
CA PHE A 2 -10.50 21.27 -46.03
C PHE A 2 -9.99 22.08 -44.83
N LYS A 3 -10.77 23.07 -44.51
CA LYS A 3 -10.48 24.24 -43.67
C LYS A 3 -10.33 23.88 -42.18
N GLU A 4 -9.39 24.60 -41.57
CA GLU A 4 -9.40 24.95 -40.14
C GLU A 4 -10.71 25.64 -39.75
N ASP A 5 -11.25 25.23 -38.61
CA ASP A 5 -12.09 26.08 -37.79
C ASP A 5 -11.51 26.15 -36.38
N LYS A 6 -11.16 27.38 -36.02
CA LYS A 6 -10.62 27.79 -34.72
C LYS A 6 -11.76 28.16 -33.78
N ASP A 7 -11.42 28.07 -32.51
CA ASP A 7 -12.00 28.77 -31.37
C ASP A 7 -13.32 28.24 -30.79
N THR A 8 -13.19 27.40 -29.79
CA THR A 8 -14.12 27.47 -28.65
C THR A 8 -13.32 27.49 -27.35
N ASN A 9 -13.46 28.61 -26.70
CA ASN A 9 -12.76 29.08 -25.48
C ASN A 9 -13.20 28.26 -24.26
N VAL A 10 -12.30 27.45 -23.69
CA VAL A 10 -12.54 26.57 -22.54
C VAL A 10 -12.30 27.28 -21.19
N ASN A 11 -12.13 28.62 -21.21
CA ASN A 11 -11.79 29.39 -20.03
C ASN A 11 -12.99 29.97 -19.24
N THR A 12 -14.23 29.54 -19.50
CA THR A 12 -15.41 30.12 -18.84
C THR A 12 -16.16 29.18 -17.90
N MET A 13 -15.62 28.02 -17.55
CA MET A 13 -16.29 27.07 -16.61
C MET A 13 -15.57 26.83 -15.28
N LEU A 14 -14.52 27.56 -14.95
CA LEU A 14 -13.80 27.39 -13.68
C LEU A 14 -14.01 28.50 -12.64
N ASP A 15 -14.90 29.46 -12.89
CA ASP A 15 -15.15 30.59 -11.96
C ASP A 15 -16.28 30.33 -10.93
N GLY A 16 -16.78 29.14 -10.80
CA GLY A 16 -17.96 28.81 -9.98
C GLY A 16 -17.71 28.22 -8.58
N TYR A 17 -16.50 27.80 -8.22
CA TYR A 17 -16.22 27.20 -6.91
C TYR A 17 -15.15 27.96 -6.14
N LYS A 18 -15.51 29.14 -5.62
CA LYS A 18 -14.78 29.73 -4.49
C LYS A 18 -15.21 28.99 -3.22
N LEU A 19 -14.42 28.03 -2.78
CA LEU A 19 -14.41 27.59 -1.41
C LEU A 19 -14.02 28.78 -0.54
N ASN A 20 -14.98 29.29 0.25
CA ASN A 20 -14.71 30.23 1.33
C ASN A 20 -13.89 29.53 2.41
N SER A 21 -12.60 29.48 2.22
CA SER A 21 -11.68 29.23 3.33
C SER A 21 -11.67 30.52 4.17
N PRO A 22 -11.88 30.45 5.47
CA PRO A 22 -11.67 31.64 6.32
C PRO A 22 -10.19 32.01 6.22
N VAL A 23 -9.93 33.22 5.72
CA VAL A 23 -8.61 33.84 5.75
C VAL A 23 -8.24 34.03 7.21
N LEU A 24 -7.36 33.20 7.74
CA LEU A 24 -6.73 33.44 9.02
C LEU A 24 -5.85 34.66 8.87
N ASN A 25 -6.24 35.77 9.49
CA ASN A 25 -5.39 36.94 9.63
C ASN A 25 -4.11 36.55 10.36
N PRO A 26 -2.93 37.09 9.97
CA PRO A 26 -1.68 36.81 10.66
C PRO A 26 -1.78 37.31 12.10
N ILE A 27 -1.69 36.37 13.04
CA ILE A 27 -1.63 36.67 14.47
C ILE A 27 -0.23 37.22 14.74
N HIS A 28 -0.15 38.47 15.16
CA HIS A 28 1.08 39.11 15.55
C HIS A 28 1.63 38.50 16.85
N SER A 29 2.90 38.13 16.74
CA SER A 29 3.97 37.88 17.75
C SER A 29 3.58 37.86 19.24
N HIS A 30 4.05 36.79 19.89
CA HIS A 30 4.25 36.62 21.34
C HIS A 30 3.12 36.05 22.20
N ASP A 31 2.33 35.06 21.70
CA ASP A 31 1.55 34.27 22.63
C ASP A 31 1.96 32.78 22.55
N ARG A 32 2.58 32.29 23.64
CA ARG A 32 2.63 30.86 23.93
C ARG A 32 1.21 30.32 23.81
N LEU A 33 1.02 29.19 23.13
CA LEU A 33 -0.29 28.55 23.03
C LEU A 33 -0.95 28.51 24.40
N SER A 34 -1.88 29.44 24.64
CA SER A 34 -2.59 29.54 25.90
C SER A 34 -3.67 28.44 25.94
N SER A 35 -4.12 28.08 27.15
CA SER A 35 -5.23 27.14 27.36
C SER A 35 -6.50 27.48 26.58
N GLN A 36 -6.62 28.70 26.01
CA GLN A 36 -7.72 29.12 25.15
C GLN A 36 -7.59 28.61 23.70
N SER A 37 -6.36 28.42 23.18
CA SER A 37 -6.18 27.83 21.83
C SER A 37 -6.54 26.35 21.81
N VAL A 38 -6.30 25.60 22.88
CA VAL A 38 -6.77 24.23 23.05
C VAL A 38 -8.31 24.17 23.02
N GLY A 39 -8.99 25.16 23.62
CA GLY A 39 -10.47 25.26 23.59
C GLY A 39 -11.07 25.52 22.20
N LEU A 40 -10.34 26.22 21.32
CA LEU A 40 -10.79 26.49 19.95
C LEU A 40 -10.73 25.25 19.07
N PHE A 41 -9.71 24.42 19.23
CA PHE A 41 -9.62 23.10 18.57
C PHE A 41 -10.73 22.15 19.02
N HIS A 42 -11.14 22.23 20.27
CA HIS A 42 -12.23 21.40 20.82
C HIS A 42 -13.60 21.73 20.21
N GLN A 43 -13.85 22.97 19.80
CA GLN A 43 -15.12 23.38 19.19
C GLN A 43 -15.27 23.03 17.70
N MET A 44 -14.16 22.79 16.98
CA MET A 44 -14.19 22.48 15.54
C MET A 44 -14.35 20.99 15.22
N THR A 45 -14.37 20.09 16.22
CA THR A 45 -14.18 18.64 16.01
C THR A 45 -15.37 17.75 16.34
N SER A 46 -16.62 18.26 16.32
CA SER A 46 -17.79 17.48 16.74
C SER A 46 -18.13 16.24 15.88
N ASN A 47 -17.49 16.07 14.71
CA ASN A 47 -17.79 14.97 13.78
C ASN A 47 -16.63 13.98 13.54
N PHE A 48 -15.44 14.21 14.12
CA PHE A 48 -14.28 13.36 13.91
C PHE A 48 -13.75 12.85 15.24
N PHE A 49 -13.29 11.61 15.27
CA PHE A 49 -12.60 11.05 16.41
C PHE A 49 -11.26 11.78 16.59
N ASN A 50 -11.07 12.42 17.75
CA ASN A 50 -9.82 13.09 18.08
C ASN A 50 -8.98 12.19 18.99
N GLU A 51 -7.91 11.63 18.45
CA GLU A 51 -7.02 10.70 19.16
C GLU A 51 -6.32 11.33 20.39
N MET A 52 -6.23 12.66 20.45
CA MET A 52 -5.56 13.37 21.53
C MET A 52 -6.51 13.74 22.68
N THR A 53 -7.79 14.01 22.39
CA THR A 53 -8.72 14.59 23.36
C THR A 53 -9.92 13.72 23.67
N ASP A 54 -10.15 12.60 22.96
CA ASP A 54 -11.25 11.71 23.21
C ASP A 54 -10.97 10.85 24.47
N ASP A 55 -11.88 10.89 25.46
CA ASP A 55 -11.77 10.13 26.71
C ASP A 55 -11.74 8.60 26.49
N GLN A 56 -12.22 8.14 25.32
CA GLN A 56 -12.14 6.73 24.90
C GLN A 56 -10.85 6.40 24.17
N ALA A 57 -9.98 7.38 23.90
CA ALA A 57 -8.69 7.15 23.28
C ALA A 57 -7.78 6.37 24.23
N MET A 58 -7.53 5.11 23.91
CA MET A 58 -6.61 4.24 24.67
C MET A 58 -5.15 4.72 24.64
N SER A 59 -4.88 5.81 23.94
CA SER A 59 -3.56 6.43 23.72
C SER A 59 -3.24 7.56 24.72
N GLY A 60 -4.06 7.80 25.73
CA GLY A 60 -4.00 8.98 26.60
C GLY A 60 -2.61 9.33 27.15
N GLU A 61 -1.83 8.37 27.68
CA GLU A 61 -0.46 8.64 28.17
C GLU A 61 0.52 9.01 27.04
N ALA A 62 0.39 8.35 25.88
CA ALA A 62 1.27 8.62 24.75
C ALA A 62 0.91 9.97 24.08
N CYS A 63 -0.38 10.29 23.97
CA CYS A 63 -0.83 11.60 23.50
C CYS A 63 -0.44 12.73 24.45
N ALA A 64 -0.51 12.52 25.78
CA ALA A 64 -0.05 13.49 26.75
C ALA A 64 1.44 13.87 26.58
N ARG A 65 2.28 12.97 26.11
CA ARG A 65 3.68 13.28 25.78
C ARG A 65 3.79 14.19 24.55
N ILE A 66 2.97 13.94 23.53
CA ILE A 66 2.93 14.82 22.35
C ILE A 66 2.44 16.21 22.74
N GLU A 67 1.38 16.30 23.53
CA GLU A 67 0.86 17.57 24.04
C GLU A 67 1.88 18.32 24.85
N HIS A 68 2.60 17.62 25.74
CA HIS A 68 3.69 18.21 26.52
C HIS A 68 4.81 18.71 25.61
N TRP A 69 5.24 17.92 24.63
CA TRP A 69 6.25 18.31 23.67
C TRP A 69 5.81 19.53 22.84
N LEU A 70 4.57 19.53 22.32
CA LEU A 70 4.00 20.66 21.59
C LEU A 70 3.94 21.94 22.44
N SER A 71 3.61 21.81 23.74
CA SER A 71 3.57 22.97 24.66
C SER A 71 4.91 23.63 24.92
N GLN A 72 6.01 22.97 24.59
CA GLN A 72 7.37 23.49 24.75
C GLN A 72 7.91 24.19 23.50
N HIS A 73 7.18 24.12 22.37
CA HIS A 73 7.62 24.70 21.10
C HIS A 73 6.65 25.80 20.65
N SER A 74 7.20 26.85 20.05
CA SER A 74 6.41 27.87 19.35
C SER A 74 5.95 27.36 17.98
N VAL A 75 5.00 28.05 17.37
CA VAL A 75 4.52 27.72 16.01
C VAL A 75 5.67 27.89 15.00
N GLU A 76 6.50 28.90 15.16
CA GLU A 76 7.64 29.19 14.31
C GLU A 76 8.68 28.05 14.37
N GLU A 77 8.98 27.53 15.57
CA GLU A 77 9.88 26.38 15.74
C GLU A 77 9.32 25.12 15.09
N LEU A 78 8.01 24.86 15.19
CA LEU A 78 7.38 23.73 14.53
C LEU A 78 7.40 23.87 13.00
N GLU A 79 7.20 25.06 12.47
CA GLU A 79 7.33 25.36 11.05
C GLU A 79 8.76 25.16 10.55
N GLU A 80 9.77 25.56 11.32
CA GLU A 80 11.18 25.35 11.00
C GLU A 80 11.50 23.85 10.95
N LEU A 81 11.07 23.06 11.96
CA LEU A 81 11.24 21.60 11.95
C LEU A 81 10.57 20.94 10.73
N ASN A 82 9.37 21.39 10.37
CA ASN A 82 8.68 20.89 9.18
C ASN A 82 9.42 21.24 7.88
N GLN A 83 10.04 22.42 7.78
CA GLN A 83 10.86 22.78 6.63
C GLN A 83 12.14 21.93 6.56
N ILE A 84 12.78 21.66 7.69
CA ILE A 84 13.96 20.76 7.77
C ILE A 84 13.57 19.36 7.30
N ALA A 85 12.40 18.84 7.73
CA ALA A 85 11.90 17.55 7.25
C ALA A 85 11.72 17.52 5.73
N LYS A 86 11.05 18.53 5.16
CA LYS A 86 10.85 18.66 3.71
C LYS A 86 12.17 18.71 2.94
N GLN A 87 13.14 19.45 3.42
CA GLN A 87 14.47 19.52 2.82
C GLN A 87 15.17 18.17 2.89
N HIS A 88 15.08 17.45 4.01
CA HIS A 88 15.63 16.11 4.14
C HIS A 88 15.06 15.15 3.11
N PHE A 89 13.72 15.09 2.96
CA PHE A 89 13.08 14.25 1.95
C PHE A 89 13.55 14.59 0.52
N LEU A 90 13.73 15.88 0.23
CA LEU A 90 14.22 16.31 -1.08
C LEU A 90 15.67 15.89 -1.32
N TYR A 91 16.57 16.09 -0.35
CA TYR A 91 18.00 15.76 -0.47
C TYR A 91 18.25 14.25 -0.59
N GLU A 92 17.47 13.44 0.14
CA GLU A 92 17.57 11.98 0.07
C GLU A 92 16.87 11.40 -1.18
N GLY A 93 16.27 12.25 -2.02
CA GLY A 93 15.53 11.82 -3.21
C GLY A 93 14.31 10.97 -2.89
N ILE A 94 13.70 11.18 -1.73
CA ILE A 94 12.49 10.47 -1.28
C ILE A 94 11.29 11.08 -1.98
N THR A 95 11.14 10.74 -3.23
CA THR A 95 10.14 11.31 -4.12
C THR A 95 9.26 10.22 -4.71
N PHE A 96 8.10 10.61 -5.18
CA PHE A 96 7.25 9.77 -6.00
C PHE A 96 6.83 10.52 -7.27
N THR A 97 6.70 9.80 -8.35
CA THR A 97 6.28 10.39 -9.63
C THR A 97 4.77 10.31 -9.76
N VAL A 98 4.11 11.45 -9.99
CA VAL A 98 2.68 11.50 -10.31
C VAL A 98 2.53 11.44 -11.82
N TYR A 99 1.88 10.39 -12.33
CA TYR A 99 1.51 10.28 -13.74
C TYR A 99 0.18 10.99 -13.98
N GLY A 100 0.11 11.83 -14.99
CA GLY A 100 -1.13 12.52 -15.39
C GLY A 100 -0.95 13.90 -16.00
N GLU A 101 0.25 14.45 -15.92
CA GLU A 101 0.65 15.64 -16.67
C GLU A 101 1.76 15.25 -17.66
N SER A 102 1.88 15.97 -18.78
CA SER A 102 2.76 15.64 -19.91
C SER A 102 4.25 15.49 -19.59
N GLU A 103 4.65 15.85 -18.40
CA GLU A 103 5.98 15.58 -17.80
C GLU A 103 5.73 15.11 -16.38
N GLY A 104 6.21 13.89 -16.02
CA GLY A 104 6.08 13.36 -14.67
C GLY A 104 6.70 14.32 -13.65
N ILE A 105 5.88 14.90 -12.79
CA ILE A 105 6.36 15.80 -11.73
C ILE A 105 6.80 14.95 -10.54
N GLU A 106 8.07 15.06 -10.20
CA GLU A 106 8.63 14.50 -8.98
C GLU A 106 8.14 15.31 -7.77
N ARG A 107 7.45 14.66 -6.85
CA ARG A 107 6.94 15.27 -5.62
C ARG A 107 7.54 14.57 -4.42
N THR A 108 7.87 15.34 -3.40
CA THR A 108 8.20 14.80 -2.07
C THR A 108 6.93 14.23 -1.42
N ILE A 109 7.12 13.21 -0.58
CA ILE A 109 6.02 12.65 0.19
C ILE A 109 5.54 13.67 1.22
N PRO A 110 4.21 13.84 1.36
CA PRO A 110 3.65 14.61 2.47
C PRO A 110 4.09 14.00 3.80
N TYR A 111 4.70 14.80 4.64
CA TYR A 111 5.13 14.42 5.98
C TYR A 111 4.41 15.28 7.01
N ASP A 112 3.81 14.63 7.98
CA ASP A 112 3.23 15.27 9.15
C ASP A 112 4.23 15.21 10.30
N LEU A 113 4.63 16.37 10.82
CA LEU A 113 5.58 16.48 11.93
C LEU A 113 5.00 15.83 13.20
N ILE A 114 3.70 15.97 13.43
CA ILE A 114 3.04 15.43 14.61
C ILE A 114 2.72 13.96 14.37
N PRO A 115 3.39 13.02 15.09
CA PRO A 115 3.18 11.61 14.84
C PRO A 115 1.81 11.16 15.34
N ARG A 116 1.12 10.36 14.52
CA ARG A 116 -0.09 9.67 14.93
C ARG A 116 0.26 8.50 15.85
N VAL A 117 -0.37 8.45 17.02
CA VAL A 117 -0.10 7.43 18.03
C VAL A 117 -1.11 6.30 17.97
N ILE A 118 -0.61 5.08 17.92
CA ILE A 118 -1.40 3.85 18.04
C ILE A 118 -0.96 3.14 19.32
N ALA A 119 -1.85 3.03 20.30
CA ALA A 119 -1.56 2.38 21.57
C ALA A 119 -1.31 0.87 21.37
N LYS A 120 -0.52 0.25 22.27
CA LYS A 120 -0.16 -1.18 22.21
C LYS A 120 -1.37 -2.10 22.04
N GLN A 121 -2.46 -1.84 22.75
CA GLN A 121 -3.67 -2.67 22.65
C GLN A 121 -4.34 -2.55 21.27
N GLN A 122 -4.39 -1.33 20.72
CA GLN A 122 -4.90 -1.06 19.38
C GLN A 122 -4.03 -1.74 18.32
N TRP A 123 -2.69 -1.60 18.46
CA TRP A 123 -1.74 -2.26 17.58
C TRP A 123 -1.88 -3.78 17.60
N ASN A 124 -2.07 -4.38 18.78
CA ASN A 124 -2.29 -5.82 18.89
C ASN A 124 -3.56 -6.27 18.14
N LYS A 125 -4.67 -5.50 18.26
CA LYS A 125 -5.91 -5.77 17.50
C LYS A 125 -5.66 -5.69 15.99
N ILE A 126 -4.99 -4.63 15.53
CA ILE A 126 -4.65 -4.42 14.14
C ILE A 126 -3.75 -5.55 13.62
N SER A 127 -2.68 -5.85 14.34
CA SER A 127 -1.70 -6.87 13.95
C SER A 127 -2.32 -8.27 13.85
N LEU A 128 -3.07 -8.68 14.88
CA LEU A 128 -3.76 -9.98 14.88
C LEU A 128 -4.83 -10.07 13.79
N GLY A 129 -5.61 -9.00 13.59
CA GLY A 129 -6.63 -8.96 12.56
C GLY A 129 -6.05 -8.96 11.15
N SER A 130 -4.96 -8.24 10.92
CA SER A 130 -4.24 -8.27 9.64
C SER A 130 -3.65 -9.65 9.36
N ALA A 131 -3.04 -10.30 10.36
CA ALA A 131 -2.51 -11.65 10.22
C ALA A 131 -3.62 -12.69 9.90
N GLN A 132 -4.77 -12.60 10.60
CA GLN A 132 -5.95 -13.43 10.30
C GLN A 132 -6.40 -13.24 8.86
N ARG A 133 -6.50 -11.99 8.42
CA ARG A 133 -6.96 -11.62 7.08
C ARG A 133 -6.02 -12.15 5.99
N VAL A 134 -4.72 -11.94 6.14
CA VAL A 134 -3.70 -12.43 5.17
C VAL A 134 -3.70 -13.95 5.08
N ARG A 135 -3.90 -14.66 6.20
CA ARG A 135 -4.05 -16.14 6.17
C ARG A 135 -5.26 -16.55 5.34
N ALA A 136 -6.42 -15.93 5.56
CA ALA A 136 -7.64 -16.23 4.80
C ALA A 136 -7.47 -15.91 3.30
N LEU A 137 -6.82 -14.79 2.95
CA LEU A 137 -6.54 -14.41 1.57
C LEU A 137 -5.57 -15.36 0.87
N ASN A 138 -4.54 -15.86 1.56
CA ASN A 138 -3.66 -16.89 1.01
C ASN A 138 -4.39 -18.23 0.78
N LEU A 139 -5.27 -18.63 1.69
CA LEU A 139 -6.10 -19.81 1.51
C LEU A 139 -7.09 -19.64 0.36
N PHE A 140 -7.68 -18.46 0.21
CA PHE A 140 -8.53 -18.13 -0.94
C PHE A 140 -7.77 -18.25 -2.26
N LEU A 141 -6.56 -17.66 -2.34
CA LEU A 141 -5.71 -17.77 -3.53
C LEU A 141 -5.33 -19.22 -3.82
N HIS A 142 -5.02 -19.99 -2.80
CA HIS A 142 -4.77 -21.43 -2.98
C HIS A 142 -6.00 -22.14 -3.51
N ASP A 143 -7.17 -21.91 -2.92
CA ASP A 143 -8.42 -22.58 -3.28
C ASP A 143 -8.86 -22.29 -4.72
N ILE A 144 -8.82 -21.04 -5.17
CA ILE A 144 -9.26 -20.67 -6.53
C ILE A 144 -8.39 -21.26 -7.64
N TYR A 145 -7.12 -21.57 -7.34
CA TYR A 145 -6.20 -22.25 -8.27
C TYR A 145 -6.14 -23.77 -8.09
N HIS A 146 -6.93 -24.35 -7.16
CA HIS A 146 -6.96 -25.79 -6.92
C HIS A 146 -8.39 -26.30 -6.82
N GLN A 147 -8.92 -26.43 -5.61
CA GLN A 147 -10.21 -27.08 -5.38
C GLN A 147 -11.42 -26.22 -5.73
N GLN A 148 -11.31 -24.90 -5.66
CA GLN A 148 -12.38 -23.92 -5.91
C GLN A 148 -13.60 -24.12 -5.00
N ASP A 149 -13.37 -24.55 -3.75
CA ASP A 149 -14.44 -24.91 -2.83
C ASP A 149 -15.31 -23.72 -2.42
N ILE A 150 -14.72 -22.52 -2.28
CA ILE A 150 -15.49 -21.31 -1.99
C ILE A 150 -16.42 -20.91 -3.13
N LEU A 151 -16.03 -21.21 -4.39
CA LEU A 151 -16.85 -20.98 -5.59
C LEU A 151 -17.97 -22.02 -5.66
N LYS A 152 -17.67 -23.32 -5.45
CA LYS A 152 -18.66 -24.41 -5.36
C LYS A 152 -19.68 -24.16 -4.25
N ALA A 153 -19.24 -23.59 -3.11
CA ALA A 153 -20.13 -23.19 -2.02
C ALA A 153 -20.95 -21.93 -2.33
N LYS A 154 -20.74 -21.28 -3.50
CA LYS A 154 -21.46 -20.09 -3.95
C LYS A 154 -21.33 -18.89 -2.99
N ILE A 155 -20.23 -18.83 -2.23
CA ILE A 155 -19.93 -17.70 -1.34
C ILE A 155 -19.44 -16.53 -2.18
N ILE A 156 -18.62 -16.80 -3.19
CA ILE A 156 -18.19 -15.85 -4.21
C ILE A 156 -18.69 -16.35 -5.56
N PRO A 157 -19.28 -15.50 -6.41
CA PRO A 157 -19.68 -15.91 -7.74
C PRO A 157 -18.49 -16.38 -8.58
N GLU A 158 -18.61 -17.55 -9.18
CA GLU A 158 -17.57 -18.19 -9.99
C GLU A 158 -17.03 -17.27 -11.10
N LEU A 159 -17.93 -16.65 -11.86
CA LEU A 159 -17.55 -15.75 -12.95
C LEU A 159 -16.73 -14.54 -12.47
N GLN A 160 -16.97 -14.07 -11.26
CA GLN A 160 -16.22 -12.93 -10.71
C GLN A 160 -14.74 -13.23 -10.51
N VAL A 161 -14.41 -14.49 -10.27
CA VAL A 161 -13.04 -14.94 -10.06
C VAL A 161 -12.42 -15.46 -11.36
N LEU A 162 -13.10 -16.40 -12.05
CA LEU A 162 -12.50 -17.11 -13.19
C LEU A 162 -12.40 -16.27 -14.46
N THR A 163 -13.22 -15.22 -14.60
CA THR A 163 -13.11 -14.24 -15.71
C THR A 163 -12.37 -12.96 -15.33
N HIS A 164 -11.83 -12.91 -14.13
CA HIS A 164 -11.06 -11.75 -13.67
C HIS A 164 -9.76 -11.64 -14.47
N GLU A 165 -9.39 -10.43 -14.90
CA GLU A 165 -8.18 -10.21 -15.72
C GLU A 165 -6.87 -10.62 -15.01
N ALA A 166 -6.85 -10.50 -13.67
CA ALA A 166 -5.70 -10.92 -12.87
C ALA A 166 -5.71 -12.44 -12.55
N TYR A 167 -6.75 -13.19 -12.93
CA TYR A 167 -6.75 -14.64 -12.79
C TYR A 167 -5.76 -15.25 -13.78
N GLN A 168 -4.82 -16.03 -13.27
CA GLN A 168 -3.75 -16.61 -14.11
C GLN A 168 -3.97 -18.12 -14.32
N PRO A 169 -4.49 -18.55 -15.47
CA PRO A 169 -4.74 -19.97 -15.74
C PRO A 169 -3.50 -20.87 -15.59
N HIS A 170 -2.31 -20.32 -15.82
CA HIS A 170 -1.03 -21.01 -15.64
C HIS A 170 -0.76 -21.44 -14.20
N MET A 171 -1.44 -20.82 -13.24
CA MET A 171 -1.34 -21.15 -11.81
C MET A 171 -2.24 -22.30 -11.39
N TYR A 172 -3.14 -22.76 -12.27
CA TYR A 172 -4.03 -23.87 -11.96
C TYR A 172 -3.24 -25.13 -11.63
N GLU A 173 -3.53 -25.74 -10.47
CA GLU A 173 -2.82 -26.89 -9.90
C GLU A 173 -1.31 -26.70 -9.65
N HIS A 174 -0.78 -25.48 -9.80
CA HIS A 174 0.62 -25.18 -9.46
C HIS A 174 0.80 -25.07 -7.95
N ARG A 175 1.58 -25.98 -7.36
CA ARG A 175 1.79 -26.06 -5.90
C ARG A 175 2.93 -25.17 -5.45
N LEU A 176 2.61 -24.20 -4.61
CA LEU A 176 3.61 -23.35 -3.96
C LEU A 176 4.06 -23.92 -2.62
N LYS A 177 5.32 -23.71 -2.26
CA LYS A 177 5.87 -24.05 -0.95
C LYS A 177 5.06 -23.34 0.14
N GLY A 178 4.56 -24.10 1.12
CA GLY A 178 3.74 -23.58 2.20
C GLY A 178 2.37 -23.01 1.78
N GLN A 179 1.96 -23.14 0.52
CA GLN A 179 0.72 -22.57 -0.03
C GLN A 179 0.66 -21.03 0.11
N ILE A 180 1.82 -20.35 0.11
CA ILE A 180 1.90 -18.91 0.28
C ILE A 180 2.02 -18.23 -1.08
N TYR A 181 0.99 -17.53 -1.47
CA TYR A 181 0.91 -16.72 -2.70
C TYR A 181 1.38 -15.30 -2.47
N SER A 182 0.92 -14.68 -1.37
CA SER A 182 1.31 -13.34 -0.95
C SER A 182 2.19 -13.41 0.29
N GLN A 183 3.49 -13.19 0.10
CA GLN A 183 4.48 -13.08 1.17
C GLN A 183 4.44 -11.71 1.81
N ILE A 184 4.11 -10.69 1.02
CA ILE A 184 4.01 -9.30 1.46
C ILE A 184 2.62 -8.79 1.11
N SER A 185 1.88 -8.31 2.11
CA SER A 185 0.54 -7.76 1.94
C SER A 185 0.47 -6.36 2.55
N GLY A 186 -0.12 -5.42 1.82
CA GLY A 186 -0.43 -4.08 2.31
C GLY A 186 -1.91 -4.01 2.69
N ILE A 187 -2.20 -3.92 3.98
CA ILE A 187 -3.56 -3.79 4.49
C ILE A 187 -3.81 -2.33 4.85
N ASP A 188 -4.63 -1.66 4.07
CA ASP A 188 -4.98 -0.27 4.31
C ASP A 188 -6.06 -0.18 5.40
N ILE A 189 -5.77 0.60 6.43
CA ILE A 189 -6.63 0.72 7.61
C ILE A 189 -7.06 2.16 7.80
N ILE A 190 -8.33 2.34 8.10
CA ILE A 190 -8.90 3.62 8.51
C ILE A 190 -9.45 3.54 9.93
N ARG A 191 -9.64 4.69 10.55
CA ARG A 191 -10.31 4.84 11.84
C ARG A 191 -11.55 5.70 11.66
N ASP A 192 -12.69 5.22 12.15
CA ASP A 192 -13.94 5.95 12.06
C ASP A 192 -14.10 7.03 13.14
N GLY A 193 -15.18 7.81 13.06
CA GLY A 193 -15.49 8.85 14.04
C GLY A 193 -15.79 8.35 15.46
N GLN A 194 -15.86 7.04 15.67
CA GLN A 194 -16.06 6.39 16.97
C GLN A 194 -14.77 5.74 17.49
N GLY A 195 -13.66 5.87 16.75
CA GLY A 195 -12.38 5.32 17.14
C GLY A 195 -12.14 3.86 16.76
N GLU A 196 -13.06 3.21 16.03
CA GLU A 196 -12.92 1.84 15.57
C GLU A 196 -12.11 1.76 14.29
N PHE A 197 -11.29 0.69 14.18
CA PHE A 197 -10.46 0.42 13.01
C PHE A 197 -11.18 -0.48 12.01
N TYR A 198 -11.13 -0.08 10.75
CA TYR A 198 -11.67 -0.82 9.62
C TYR A 198 -10.59 -1.03 8.56
N VAL A 199 -10.68 -2.14 7.83
CA VAL A 199 -9.87 -2.35 6.64
C VAL A 199 -10.55 -1.62 5.47
N LEU A 200 -9.76 -0.85 4.72
CA LEU A 200 -10.22 -0.11 3.53
C LEU A 200 -9.98 -0.91 2.26
N GLU A 201 -8.80 -1.52 2.12
CA GLU A 201 -8.45 -2.39 0.98
C GLU A 201 -7.29 -3.33 1.34
N ASP A 202 -7.13 -4.38 0.52
CA ASP A 202 -6.07 -5.36 0.60
C ASP A 202 -5.20 -5.28 -0.65
N ASN A 203 -3.90 -5.06 -0.49
CA ASN A 203 -2.94 -4.99 -1.58
C ASN A 203 -2.00 -6.21 -1.53
N LEU A 204 -2.17 -7.14 -2.49
CA LEU A 204 -1.47 -8.43 -2.50
C LEU A 204 -0.56 -8.66 -3.72
N ARG A 205 -0.60 -7.79 -4.73
CA ARG A 205 0.28 -7.90 -5.90
C ARG A 205 1.67 -7.37 -5.63
N THR A 206 1.77 -6.06 -5.53
CA THR A 206 3.02 -5.29 -5.37
C THR A 206 2.84 -4.16 -4.37
N PRO A 207 2.49 -4.47 -3.08
CA PRO A 207 2.29 -3.42 -2.11
C PRO A 207 3.55 -2.57 -1.95
N SER A 208 3.38 -1.27 -1.73
CA SER A 208 4.46 -0.29 -1.58
C SER A 208 4.16 0.69 -0.45
N GLY A 209 5.18 1.47 -0.05
CA GLY A 209 5.05 2.49 0.97
C GLY A 209 5.94 2.29 2.21
N VAL A 210 6.52 1.12 2.40
CA VAL A 210 7.31 0.77 3.58
C VAL A 210 8.61 1.55 3.69
N SER A 211 9.25 1.87 2.55
CA SER A 211 10.45 2.71 2.54
C SER A 211 10.17 4.10 3.10
N TYR A 212 9.03 4.65 2.73
CA TYR A 212 8.60 5.97 3.20
C TYR A 212 8.28 5.97 4.69
N MET A 213 7.68 4.91 5.21
CA MET A 213 7.47 4.72 6.65
C MET A 213 8.80 4.67 7.41
N LEU A 214 9.78 3.92 6.92
CA LEU A 214 11.09 3.79 7.53
C LEU A 214 11.86 5.12 7.51
N GLU A 215 11.83 5.85 6.40
CA GLU A 215 12.47 7.16 6.30
C GLU A 215 11.74 8.23 7.14
N SER A 216 10.40 8.21 7.17
CA SER A 216 9.62 9.09 8.07
C SER A 216 9.98 8.84 9.54
N ARG A 217 10.18 7.58 9.95
CA ARG A 217 10.64 7.24 11.29
C ARG A 217 12.04 7.80 11.56
N LYS A 218 13.00 7.63 10.65
CA LYS A 218 14.36 8.16 10.79
C LYS A 218 14.39 9.68 10.94
N ILE A 219 13.59 10.39 10.14
CA ILE A 219 13.54 11.87 10.25
C ILE A 219 12.85 12.29 11.55
N SER A 220 11.77 11.63 11.97
CA SER A 220 11.13 11.93 13.26
C SER A 220 12.09 11.73 14.44
N GLU A 221 12.89 10.66 14.44
CA GLU A 221 13.92 10.42 15.47
C GLU A 221 15.01 11.50 15.50
N LYS A 222 15.36 12.06 14.34
CA LYS A 222 16.34 13.16 14.25
C LYS A 222 15.78 14.50 14.74
N LEU A 223 14.52 14.80 14.38
CA LEU A 223 13.90 16.09 14.67
C LEU A 223 13.31 16.16 16.08
N MET A 224 12.87 15.03 16.62
CA MET A 224 12.15 14.94 17.89
C MET A 224 12.74 13.83 18.79
N PRO A 225 14.06 13.86 19.10
CA PRO A 225 14.73 12.75 19.80
C PRO A 225 14.10 12.45 21.17
N ASP A 226 13.64 13.48 21.88
CA ASP A 226 13.02 13.32 23.21
C ASP A 226 11.65 12.65 23.13
N LEU A 227 10.88 12.97 22.10
CA LEU A 227 9.56 12.36 21.86
C LEU A 227 9.70 10.92 21.35
N MET A 228 10.69 10.67 20.47
CA MET A 228 10.90 9.42 19.76
C MET A 228 11.80 8.41 20.50
N GLN A 229 11.85 8.48 21.83
CA GLN A 229 12.67 7.55 22.62
C GLN A 229 12.28 6.09 22.41
N LYS A 230 13.25 5.25 22.07
CA LYS A 230 13.07 3.83 21.69
C LYS A 230 12.39 2.93 22.73
N ASN A 231 12.49 3.27 24.02
CA ASN A 231 11.85 2.48 25.11
C ASN A 231 10.32 2.59 25.12
N HIS A 232 9.76 3.53 24.38
CA HIS A 232 8.33 3.82 24.40
C HIS A 232 7.67 3.55 23.05
N ILE A 233 8.45 3.34 21.99
CA ILE A 233 7.98 3.19 20.62
C ILE A 233 8.50 1.87 20.06
N LEU A 234 7.62 1.09 19.43
CA LEU A 234 8.00 -0.16 18.79
C LEU A 234 8.96 0.12 17.62
N GLY A 235 10.09 -0.58 17.60
CA GLY A 235 11.07 -0.50 16.51
C GLY A 235 10.53 -1.11 15.21
N ILE A 236 10.92 -0.51 14.08
CA ILE A 236 10.56 -0.97 12.73
C ILE A 236 11.78 -1.19 11.84
N GLU A 237 12.97 -0.92 12.34
CA GLU A 237 14.23 -0.90 11.57
C GLU A 237 14.60 -2.28 11.02
N GLN A 238 14.06 -3.34 11.64
CA GLN A 238 14.32 -4.73 11.24
C GLN A 238 13.51 -5.18 10.01
N TYR A 239 12.59 -4.34 9.51
CA TYR A 239 11.71 -4.73 8.40
C TYR A 239 12.46 -5.27 7.17
N PRO A 240 13.52 -4.62 6.64
CA PRO A 240 14.22 -5.14 5.47
C PRO A 240 14.85 -6.51 5.69
N GLN A 241 15.40 -6.76 6.88
CA GLN A 241 16.00 -8.05 7.23
C GLN A 241 14.94 -9.15 7.36
N LEU A 242 13.79 -8.82 7.96
CA LEU A 242 12.65 -9.75 8.04
C LEU A 242 12.09 -10.05 6.65
N LEU A 243 11.99 -9.05 5.77
CA LEU A 243 11.60 -9.25 4.38
C LEU A 243 12.56 -10.20 3.66
N LYS A 244 13.88 -9.97 3.76
CA LYS A 244 14.89 -10.86 3.18
C LYS A 244 14.76 -12.29 3.72
N GLN A 245 14.53 -12.44 5.01
CA GLN A 245 14.34 -13.75 5.65
C GLN A 245 13.11 -14.46 5.10
N ILE A 246 11.96 -13.80 5.04
CA ILE A 246 10.71 -14.38 4.50
C ILE A 246 10.89 -14.80 3.04
N LEU A 247 11.56 -13.99 2.23
CA LEU A 247 11.87 -14.32 0.84
C LEU A 247 12.77 -15.56 0.76
N ALA A 248 13.77 -15.67 1.62
CA ALA A 248 14.68 -16.81 1.67
C ALA A 248 13.97 -18.10 2.13
N GLU A 249 13.10 -18.04 3.12
CA GLU A 249 12.35 -19.19 3.66
C GLU A 249 11.44 -19.85 2.62
N ASN A 250 10.96 -19.07 1.63
CA ASN A 250 10.13 -19.57 0.54
C ASN A 250 10.93 -20.21 -0.61
N ALA A 251 12.24 -20.07 -0.63
CA ALA A 251 13.09 -20.66 -1.65
C ALA A 251 13.12 -22.20 -1.62
N TYR A 252 13.47 -22.80 -2.76
CA TYR A 252 13.65 -24.25 -2.89
C TYR A 252 15.08 -24.70 -2.59
N VAL A 253 15.95 -23.78 -2.15
CA VAL A 253 17.36 -24.00 -1.79
C VAL A 253 17.68 -23.34 -0.45
N ASP A 254 18.70 -23.83 0.27
CA ASP A 254 19.01 -23.39 1.64
C ASP A 254 19.62 -21.97 1.69
N GLN A 255 20.39 -21.58 0.71
CA GLN A 255 21.02 -20.25 0.63
C GLN A 255 20.69 -19.59 -0.71
N PRO A 256 19.47 -19.04 -0.84
CA PRO A 256 19.01 -18.51 -2.12
C PRO A 256 19.70 -17.20 -2.48
N PHE A 257 19.99 -17.05 -3.76
CA PHE A 257 20.36 -15.76 -4.31
C PHE A 257 19.09 -14.99 -4.67
N ILE A 258 18.84 -13.90 -3.94
CA ILE A 258 17.65 -13.06 -4.04
C ILE A 258 17.96 -11.82 -4.85
N VAL A 259 17.03 -11.39 -5.71
CA VAL A 259 17.10 -10.11 -6.43
C VAL A 259 15.79 -9.36 -6.34
N VAL A 260 15.84 -8.02 -6.42
CA VAL A 260 14.66 -7.17 -6.60
C VAL A 260 14.52 -6.83 -8.07
N LEU A 261 13.44 -7.29 -8.71
CA LEU A 261 13.15 -7.00 -10.12
C LEU A 261 12.31 -5.72 -10.23
N THR A 262 12.88 -4.68 -10.81
CA THR A 262 12.23 -3.38 -11.02
C THR A 262 11.94 -3.13 -12.51
N PRO A 263 10.83 -2.45 -12.86
CA PRO A 263 10.62 -1.95 -14.22
C PRO A 263 11.53 -0.76 -14.56
N GLY A 264 12.28 -0.24 -13.58
CA GLY A 264 13.25 0.83 -13.79
C GLY A 264 12.79 2.20 -13.27
N ARG A 265 13.64 3.20 -13.53
CA ARG A 265 13.54 4.56 -12.95
C ARG A 265 12.26 5.34 -13.28
N PHE A 266 11.52 4.94 -14.28
CA PHE A 266 10.26 5.60 -14.65
C PHE A 266 9.06 5.09 -13.83
N ASN A 267 9.24 4.09 -12.96
CA ASN A 267 8.19 3.65 -12.06
C ASN A 267 8.06 4.61 -10.88
N SER A 268 6.82 4.95 -10.49
CA SER A 268 6.54 5.88 -9.39
C SER A 268 7.15 5.46 -8.05
N ALA A 269 7.29 4.15 -7.81
CA ALA A 269 7.84 3.58 -6.59
C ALA A 269 9.32 3.17 -6.74
N TYR A 270 10.05 3.66 -7.76
CA TYR A 270 11.44 3.26 -7.99
C TYR A 270 12.35 3.54 -6.78
N TYR A 271 12.12 4.64 -6.07
CA TYR A 271 12.82 4.92 -4.82
C TYR A 271 12.73 3.74 -3.85
N GLU A 272 11.51 3.23 -3.61
CA GLU A 272 11.30 2.09 -2.72
C GLU A 272 12.00 0.82 -3.21
N HIS A 273 12.01 0.55 -4.52
CA HIS A 273 12.69 -0.62 -5.07
C HIS A 273 14.19 -0.56 -4.78
N ALA A 274 14.81 0.61 -5.00
CA ALA A 274 16.23 0.84 -4.72
C ALA A 274 16.53 0.80 -3.22
N PHE A 275 15.68 1.42 -2.41
CA PHE A 275 15.80 1.43 -0.95
C PHE A 275 15.77 0.01 -0.38
N LEU A 276 14.75 -0.78 -0.72
CA LEU A 276 14.61 -2.13 -0.19
C LEU A 276 15.73 -3.06 -0.67
N ALA A 277 16.17 -2.95 -1.92
CA ALA A 277 17.30 -3.72 -2.43
C ALA A 277 18.57 -3.42 -1.63
N ARG A 278 18.86 -2.14 -1.37
CA ARG A 278 20.00 -1.70 -0.56
C ARG A 278 19.90 -2.18 0.89
N GLU A 279 18.78 -1.95 1.54
CA GLU A 279 18.62 -2.31 2.96
C GLU A 279 18.58 -3.83 3.21
N MET A 280 18.12 -4.61 2.23
CA MET A 280 18.20 -6.08 2.26
C MET A 280 19.60 -6.62 1.86
N ASP A 281 20.48 -5.77 1.34
CA ASP A 281 21.76 -6.18 0.75
C ASP A 281 21.53 -7.27 -0.33
N VAL A 282 20.73 -6.93 -1.35
CA VAL A 282 20.45 -7.76 -2.53
C VAL A 282 20.50 -6.92 -3.80
N PRO A 283 20.82 -7.49 -4.97
CA PRO A 283 20.88 -6.74 -6.22
C PRO A 283 19.49 -6.20 -6.63
N LEU A 284 19.47 -4.94 -7.07
CA LEU A 284 18.39 -4.35 -7.84
C LEU A 284 18.65 -4.63 -9.31
N VAL A 285 17.72 -5.29 -9.99
CA VAL A 285 17.87 -5.71 -11.38
C VAL A 285 16.69 -5.30 -12.25
N THR A 286 16.95 -5.12 -13.53
CA THR A 286 15.94 -4.96 -14.58
C THR A 286 15.86 -6.22 -15.43
N SER A 287 14.89 -6.31 -16.35
CA SER A 287 14.80 -7.41 -17.32
C SER A 287 16.06 -7.61 -18.17
N ARG A 288 16.83 -6.53 -18.41
CA ARG A 288 18.08 -6.60 -19.22
C ARG A 288 19.22 -7.31 -18.52
N ASP A 289 19.17 -7.35 -17.19
CA ASP A 289 20.18 -8.00 -16.36
C ASP A 289 19.92 -9.49 -16.19
N LEU A 290 18.67 -9.93 -16.44
CA LEU A 290 18.21 -11.30 -16.27
C LEU A 290 18.10 -12.03 -17.61
N PHE A 291 18.22 -13.36 -17.56
CA PHE A 291 17.88 -14.26 -18.66
C PHE A 291 17.54 -15.64 -18.12
N VAL A 292 16.82 -16.43 -18.92
CA VAL A 292 16.45 -17.80 -18.60
C VAL A 292 17.23 -18.75 -19.53
N GLU A 293 17.83 -19.78 -18.95
CA GLU A 293 18.50 -20.85 -19.67
C GLU A 293 18.22 -22.19 -18.97
N HIS A 294 17.70 -23.18 -19.72
CA HIS A 294 17.31 -24.49 -19.20
C HIS A 294 16.39 -24.40 -17.98
N ASP A 295 15.34 -23.57 -18.08
CA ASP A 295 14.35 -23.30 -17.04
C ASP A 295 14.95 -22.80 -15.72
N LYS A 296 16.08 -22.12 -15.76
CA LYS A 296 16.72 -21.46 -14.61
C LYS A 296 16.98 -20.00 -14.92
N VAL A 297 16.73 -19.16 -13.93
CA VAL A 297 16.97 -17.72 -14.05
C VAL A 297 18.41 -17.40 -13.66
N TYR A 298 19.04 -16.55 -14.43
CA TYR A 298 20.39 -16.06 -14.16
C TYR A 298 20.44 -14.53 -14.27
N VAL A 299 21.27 -13.93 -13.43
CA VAL A 299 21.67 -12.52 -13.54
C VAL A 299 23.07 -12.44 -14.15
N LYS A 300 23.25 -11.46 -15.05
CA LYS A 300 24.54 -11.11 -15.64
C LYS A 300 25.36 -10.33 -14.64
N THR A 301 26.57 -10.77 -14.36
CA THR A 301 27.52 -10.08 -13.48
C THR A 301 28.87 -9.91 -14.18
N ILE A 302 29.71 -9.02 -13.65
CA ILE A 302 31.10 -8.85 -14.17
C ILE A 302 31.97 -10.10 -14.04
N ARG A 303 31.57 -11.06 -13.20
CA ARG A 303 32.25 -12.34 -12.99
C ARG A 303 31.64 -13.50 -13.78
N GLY A 304 30.66 -13.20 -14.65
CA GLY A 304 29.90 -14.18 -15.40
C GLY A 304 28.43 -14.20 -15.00
N ARG A 305 27.79 -15.37 -15.03
CA ARG A 305 26.37 -15.53 -14.64
C ARG A 305 26.26 -16.05 -13.21
N GLN A 306 25.27 -15.55 -12.48
CA GLN A 306 24.86 -16.03 -11.16
C GLN A 306 23.43 -16.53 -11.24
N ARG A 307 23.14 -17.74 -10.73
CA ARG A 307 21.78 -18.25 -10.63
C ARG A 307 20.97 -17.41 -9.66
N VAL A 308 19.72 -17.12 -10.03
CA VAL A 308 18.73 -16.43 -9.20
C VAL A 308 17.70 -17.45 -8.71
N ASP A 309 17.49 -17.51 -7.41
CA ASP A 309 16.60 -18.47 -6.77
C ASP A 309 15.30 -17.81 -6.29
N VAL A 310 15.33 -16.50 -5.98
CA VAL A 310 14.14 -15.71 -5.57
C VAL A 310 14.14 -14.36 -6.26
N ILE A 311 13.01 -14.01 -6.82
CA ILE A 311 12.76 -12.69 -7.40
C ILE A 311 11.69 -11.99 -6.56
N TYR A 312 12.07 -10.92 -5.86
CA TYR A 312 11.11 -9.97 -5.32
C TYR A 312 10.70 -9.01 -6.43
N ARG A 313 9.54 -9.26 -7.03
CA ARG A 313 9.07 -8.48 -8.17
C ARG A 313 8.41 -7.19 -7.77
N ARG A 314 8.65 -6.14 -8.56
CA ARG A 314 8.03 -4.82 -8.42
C ARG A 314 7.35 -4.39 -9.72
N LEU A 315 6.81 -5.34 -10.47
CA LEU A 315 6.02 -5.13 -11.68
C LEU A 315 4.82 -6.10 -11.72
N ASP A 316 3.78 -5.70 -12.43
CA ASP A 316 2.54 -6.47 -12.56
C ASP A 316 2.72 -7.74 -13.40
N ASP A 317 1.81 -8.71 -13.20
CA ASP A 317 1.79 -10.00 -13.88
C ASP A 317 1.85 -9.84 -15.40
N ALA A 318 1.09 -8.91 -15.95
CA ALA A 318 1.03 -8.65 -17.40
C ALA A 318 2.40 -8.39 -18.04
N TYR A 319 3.37 -7.91 -17.27
CA TYR A 319 4.70 -7.56 -17.76
C TYR A 319 5.79 -8.58 -17.43
N LEU A 320 5.51 -9.61 -16.61
CA LEU A 320 6.51 -10.53 -16.06
C LEU A 320 7.24 -11.36 -17.13
N ASP A 321 6.50 -11.90 -18.11
CA ASP A 321 7.04 -12.77 -19.14
C ASP A 321 6.34 -12.52 -20.48
N PRO A 322 7.02 -11.96 -21.51
CA PRO A 322 6.42 -11.69 -22.80
C PRO A 322 5.96 -12.95 -23.56
N LEU A 323 6.42 -14.15 -23.17
CA LEU A 323 5.97 -15.41 -23.78
C LEU A 323 4.62 -15.91 -23.22
N CYS A 324 4.22 -15.43 -22.04
CA CYS A 324 3.02 -15.87 -21.35
C CYS A 324 1.94 -14.78 -21.23
N PHE A 325 2.36 -13.50 -21.16
CA PHE A 325 1.47 -12.37 -20.91
C PHE A 325 1.51 -11.38 -22.08
N MET A 326 1.90 -10.14 -21.84
CA MET A 326 1.94 -9.09 -22.87
C MET A 326 3.14 -9.28 -23.81
N PRO A 327 2.93 -9.68 -25.09
CA PRO A 327 4.05 -10.06 -25.98
C PRO A 327 5.06 -8.95 -26.29
N ASN A 328 4.65 -7.70 -26.18
CA ASN A 328 5.52 -6.54 -26.41
C ASN A 328 6.13 -5.98 -25.12
N SER A 329 5.99 -6.67 -23.99
CA SER A 329 6.62 -6.25 -22.74
C SER A 329 8.13 -6.31 -22.85
N THR A 330 8.78 -5.18 -22.57
CA THR A 330 10.24 -5.07 -22.43
C THR A 330 10.67 -5.05 -20.96
N LEU A 331 9.72 -5.11 -20.02
CA LEU A 331 9.96 -5.01 -18.58
C LEU A 331 10.15 -6.37 -17.92
N GLY A 332 9.66 -7.43 -18.56
CA GLY A 332 9.73 -8.81 -18.08
C GLY A 332 10.88 -9.60 -18.69
N VAL A 333 10.97 -10.86 -18.30
CA VAL A 333 12.04 -11.79 -18.70
C VAL A 333 11.42 -12.98 -19.44
N ALA A 334 11.79 -13.15 -20.71
CA ALA A 334 11.27 -14.23 -21.54
C ALA A 334 11.64 -15.60 -20.94
N GLY A 335 10.63 -16.48 -20.76
CA GLY A 335 10.77 -17.80 -20.16
C GLY A 335 10.76 -17.82 -18.63
N LEU A 336 10.54 -16.69 -17.98
CA LEU A 336 10.48 -16.60 -16.52
C LEU A 336 9.40 -17.50 -15.94
N MET A 337 8.21 -17.55 -16.58
CA MET A 337 7.12 -18.43 -16.15
C MET A 337 7.43 -19.90 -16.28
N SER A 338 8.21 -20.31 -17.31
CA SER A 338 8.69 -21.69 -17.41
C SER A 338 9.59 -22.08 -16.25
N ALA A 339 10.54 -21.22 -15.90
CA ALA A 339 11.41 -21.42 -14.73
C ALA A 339 10.63 -21.46 -13.42
N TYR A 340 9.62 -20.60 -13.27
CA TYR A 340 8.76 -20.53 -12.08
C TYR A 340 7.89 -21.79 -11.94
N LEU A 341 7.19 -22.20 -12.98
CA LEU A 341 6.35 -23.41 -12.99
C LEU A 341 7.16 -24.69 -12.80
N SER A 342 8.45 -24.68 -13.17
CA SER A 342 9.40 -25.77 -12.92
C SER A 342 10.00 -25.75 -11.51
N HIS A 343 9.56 -24.90 -10.61
CA HIS A 343 10.09 -24.71 -9.24
C HIS A 343 11.62 -24.36 -9.18
N ASN A 344 12.13 -23.75 -10.23
CA ASN A 344 13.53 -23.35 -10.31
C ASN A 344 13.79 -21.92 -9.79
N VAL A 345 12.75 -21.14 -9.59
CA VAL A 345 12.78 -19.79 -9.02
C VAL A 345 11.49 -19.54 -8.25
N VAL A 346 11.55 -18.74 -7.19
CA VAL A 346 10.37 -18.20 -6.50
C VAL A 346 10.13 -16.78 -6.98
N ILE A 347 8.88 -16.42 -7.23
CA ILE A 347 8.44 -15.05 -7.50
C ILE A 347 7.57 -14.59 -6.34
N ALA A 348 7.95 -13.53 -5.67
CA ALA A 348 7.21 -12.94 -4.54
C ALA A 348 6.70 -11.53 -4.92
N ASN A 349 5.41 -11.24 -4.82
CA ASN A 349 4.31 -12.18 -4.61
C ASN A 349 4.06 -13.00 -5.87
N ALA A 350 3.42 -14.15 -5.71
CA ALA A 350 3.16 -15.06 -6.81
C ALA A 350 2.32 -14.40 -7.94
N PRO A 351 2.48 -14.82 -9.20
CA PRO A 351 1.54 -14.47 -10.25
C PRO A 351 0.11 -14.88 -9.89
N GLY A 352 -0.87 -14.06 -10.26
CA GLY A 352 -2.27 -14.33 -9.99
C GLY A 352 -2.80 -13.86 -8.63
N THR A 353 -1.97 -13.25 -7.78
CA THR A 353 -2.42 -12.65 -6.50
C THR A 353 -3.34 -11.45 -6.70
N GLY A 354 -3.33 -10.84 -7.89
CA GLY A 354 -4.16 -9.69 -8.22
C GLY A 354 -5.67 -9.93 -8.11
N VAL A 355 -6.13 -11.18 -8.15
CA VAL A 355 -7.55 -11.49 -7.90
C VAL A 355 -7.96 -11.09 -6.48
N ALA A 356 -7.09 -11.31 -5.49
CA ALA A 356 -7.35 -10.97 -4.10
C ALA A 356 -7.13 -9.46 -3.79
N ASP A 357 -6.53 -8.73 -4.72
CA ASP A 357 -6.26 -7.28 -4.69
C ASP A 357 -7.48 -6.46 -5.17
N ASP A 358 -8.47 -7.13 -5.77
CA ASP A 358 -9.59 -6.49 -6.44
C ASP A 358 -10.66 -6.01 -5.46
N LYS A 359 -11.13 -4.77 -5.67
CA LYS A 359 -12.16 -4.15 -4.84
C LYS A 359 -13.50 -4.90 -4.88
N SER A 360 -13.76 -5.67 -5.92
CA SER A 360 -14.97 -6.50 -6.01
C SER A 360 -14.87 -7.80 -5.20
N ILE A 361 -13.66 -8.24 -4.88
CA ILE A 361 -13.39 -9.41 -4.03
C ILE A 361 -13.32 -9.02 -2.55
N TYR A 362 -12.83 -7.83 -2.25
CA TYR A 362 -12.71 -7.29 -0.90
C TYR A 362 -13.96 -7.49 0.00
N PRO A 363 -15.22 -7.28 -0.45
CA PRO A 363 -16.40 -7.48 0.40
C PRO A 363 -16.59 -8.90 0.92
N TYR A 364 -15.93 -9.87 0.31
CA TYR A 364 -16.05 -11.28 0.70
C TYR A 364 -15.03 -11.73 1.73
N VAL A 365 -14.06 -10.90 2.11
CA VAL A 365 -12.95 -11.35 2.97
C VAL A 365 -13.43 -11.78 4.35
N ASP A 366 -14.44 -11.14 4.92
CA ASP A 366 -15.07 -11.58 6.18
C ASP A 366 -15.67 -13.01 6.05
N LYS A 367 -16.26 -13.31 4.90
CA LYS A 367 -16.77 -14.66 4.59
C LYS A 367 -15.65 -15.66 4.33
N MET A 368 -14.52 -15.23 3.75
CA MET A 368 -13.32 -16.07 3.59
C MET A 368 -12.74 -16.45 4.95
N ILE A 369 -12.65 -15.51 5.90
CA ILE A 369 -12.20 -15.79 7.26
C ILE A 369 -13.07 -16.86 7.91
N GLN A 370 -14.39 -16.72 7.80
CA GLN A 370 -15.32 -17.72 8.34
C GLN A 370 -15.21 -19.06 7.63
N PHE A 371 -15.09 -19.07 6.31
CA PHE A 371 -15.05 -20.28 5.51
C PHE A 371 -13.76 -21.08 5.71
N TYR A 372 -12.60 -20.43 5.60
CA TYR A 372 -11.32 -21.11 5.66
C TYR A 372 -10.77 -21.32 7.07
N LEU A 373 -11.04 -20.37 7.99
CA LEU A 373 -10.48 -20.42 9.33
C LEU A 373 -11.49 -20.85 10.39
N GLY A 374 -12.80 -20.80 10.11
CA GLY A 374 -13.85 -21.03 11.11
C GLY A 374 -13.91 -19.93 12.19
N GLU A 375 -13.31 -18.78 11.93
CA GLU A 375 -13.15 -17.71 12.89
C GLU A 375 -14.07 -16.53 12.58
N LYS A 376 -14.32 -15.65 13.58
CA LYS A 376 -14.96 -14.36 13.35
C LYS A 376 -13.89 -13.33 12.96
N PRO A 377 -14.17 -12.40 12.02
CA PRO A 377 -13.25 -11.32 11.69
C PRO A 377 -12.91 -10.47 12.91
N ILE A 378 -11.61 -10.23 13.13
CA ILE A 378 -11.09 -9.35 14.18
C ILE A 378 -11.19 -7.88 13.74
N LEU A 379 -10.83 -7.61 12.47
CA LEU A 379 -11.03 -6.32 11.82
C LEU A 379 -12.19 -6.43 10.84
N LYS A 380 -13.05 -5.43 10.84
CA LYS A 380 -14.20 -5.34 9.92
C LYS A 380 -13.80 -4.66 8.61
N ASN A 381 -14.51 -5.00 7.55
CA ASN A 381 -14.47 -4.22 6.31
C ASN A 381 -15.19 -2.88 6.48
N VAL A 382 -14.76 -1.85 5.76
CA VAL A 382 -15.62 -0.70 5.48
C VAL A 382 -16.87 -1.20 4.75
N PRO A 383 -18.09 -0.76 5.15
CA PRO A 383 -19.31 -1.11 4.44
C PRO A 383 -19.17 -0.82 2.95
N THR A 384 -19.34 -1.86 2.14
CA THR A 384 -19.10 -1.79 0.69
C THR A 384 -20.24 -2.42 -0.07
N TYR A 385 -20.78 -1.67 -1.03
CA TYR A 385 -21.92 -2.03 -1.85
C TYR A 385 -21.45 -2.40 -3.26
N GLN A 386 -21.99 -3.47 -3.82
CA GLN A 386 -21.63 -3.92 -5.17
C GLN A 386 -22.73 -3.52 -6.16
N CYS A 387 -22.49 -2.51 -6.99
CA CYS A 387 -23.48 -1.99 -7.95
C CYS A 387 -23.98 -2.99 -9.00
N ARG A 388 -23.41 -4.17 -9.08
CA ARG A 388 -23.96 -5.30 -9.87
C ARG A 388 -25.18 -5.95 -9.19
N ASP A 389 -25.32 -5.83 -7.88
CA ASP A 389 -26.52 -6.21 -7.15
C ASP A 389 -27.55 -5.10 -7.26
N LYS A 390 -28.81 -5.46 -7.57
CA LYS A 390 -29.86 -4.47 -7.81
C LYS A 390 -30.25 -3.69 -6.55
N GLN A 391 -30.16 -4.31 -5.37
CA GLN A 391 -30.49 -3.65 -4.11
C GLN A 391 -29.39 -2.68 -3.71
N ASP A 392 -28.13 -3.13 -3.81
CA ASP A 392 -26.96 -2.28 -3.58
C ASP A 392 -26.93 -1.10 -4.54
N LEU A 393 -27.20 -1.32 -5.83
CA LEU A 393 -27.25 -0.25 -6.83
C LEU A 393 -28.34 0.79 -6.49
N ALA A 394 -29.54 0.35 -6.13
CA ALA A 394 -30.61 1.27 -5.75
C ALA A 394 -30.19 2.13 -4.53
N TYR A 395 -29.63 1.51 -3.50
CA TYR A 395 -29.12 2.19 -2.32
C TYR A 395 -28.02 3.20 -2.67
N VAL A 396 -27.05 2.80 -3.51
CA VAL A 396 -25.95 3.67 -3.92
C VAL A 396 -26.46 4.89 -4.69
N LEU A 397 -27.41 4.70 -5.61
CA LEU A 397 -27.98 5.82 -6.38
C LEU A 397 -28.76 6.82 -5.51
N GLU A 398 -29.41 6.35 -4.44
CA GLU A 398 -30.13 7.20 -3.49
C GLU A 398 -29.19 7.94 -2.52
N ASN A 399 -27.94 7.46 -2.34
CA ASN A 399 -27.02 7.98 -1.31
C ASN A 399 -25.67 8.43 -1.89
N LEU A 400 -25.59 8.79 -3.17
CA LEU A 400 -24.34 9.14 -3.86
C LEU A 400 -23.52 10.23 -3.15
N GLU A 401 -24.18 11.23 -2.56
CA GLU A 401 -23.52 12.33 -1.84
C GLU A 401 -22.78 11.88 -0.56
N GLN A 402 -23.09 10.70 -0.06
CA GLN A 402 -22.49 10.14 1.17
C GLN A 402 -21.55 8.97 0.90
N LEU A 403 -21.37 8.56 -0.35
CA LEU A 403 -20.64 7.38 -0.74
C LEU A 403 -19.50 7.74 -1.71
N VAL A 404 -18.41 6.97 -1.61
CA VAL A 404 -17.31 7.01 -2.58
C VAL A 404 -17.52 5.88 -3.58
N VAL A 405 -17.66 6.21 -4.87
CA VAL A 405 -17.77 5.23 -5.96
C VAL A 405 -16.39 5.00 -6.57
N LYS A 406 -15.99 3.73 -6.70
CA LYS A 406 -14.70 3.32 -7.27
C LYS A 406 -14.91 2.24 -8.32
N GLU A 407 -14.06 2.24 -9.35
CA GLU A 407 -13.95 1.11 -10.26
C GLU A 407 -13.38 -0.11 -9.53
N ALA A 408 -13.88 -1.30 -9.84
CA ALA A 408 -13.42 -2.53 -9.21
C ALA A 408 -11.92 -2.78 -9.44
N GLN A 409 -11.45 -2.54 -10.66
CA GLN A 409 -10.07 -2.80 -11.09
C GLN A 409 -9.16 -1.56 -11.14
N GLY A 410 -9.70 -0.38 -10.87
CA GLY A 410 -8.96 0.87 -10.96
C GLY A 410 -7.93 1.02 -9.83
N SER A 411 -6.69 1.31 -10.18
CA SER A 411 -5.66 1.80 -9.25
C SER A 411 -5.75 3.32 -9.06
N ASP A 412 -6.63 3.98 -9.81
CA ASP A 412 -6.74 5.42 -9.84
C ASP A 412 -7.56 5.95 -8.65
N ARG A 413 -6.98 6.90 -7.93
CA ARG A 413 -7.60 7.62 -6.81
C ARG A 413 -8.68 8.62 -7.25
N LYS A 414 -9.13 8.56 -8.48
CA LYS A 414 -10.25 9.37 -8.95
C LYS A 414 -11.54 8.77 -8.42
N SER A 415 -11.89 9.14 -7.18
CA SER A 415 -13.28 9.07 -6.74
C SER A 415 -14.09 9.94 -7.70
N VAL A 416 -14.94 9.31 -8.50
CA VAL A 416 -15.99 10.02 -9.21
C VAL A 416 -17.08 10.27 -8.18
N VAL A 417 -17.18 11.49 -7.70
CA VAL A 417 -18.36 12.00 -7.01
C VAL A 417 -19.19 12.72 -8.06
#